data_55aadf92f1194d473b53c78b68614131
#
_entry.id   55aadf92f1194d473b53c78b68614131
#
_cell.length_a   1.000
_cell.length_b   1.000
_cell.length_c   1.000
_cell.angle_alpha   90.00
_cell.angle_beta   90.00
_cell.angle_gamma   90.00
#
_symmetry.space_group_name_H-M   'P 1'
#
loop_
_entity.id
_entity.type
_entity.pdbx_description
1 polymer ?
#
loop_
_entity_poly.entity_id
_entity_poly.type
_entity_poly.pdbx_seq_one_letter_code
_entity_poly.pdbx_strand_id
1 'polypeptide(L)'
;MRLKFVFSRCENVQISRDDNVSAIKNSHVVILGVDPSQVEATLSDIAIVEALRGKLLISIVAGWTRGAIERLIDAEWEVWEGIRDQDTRGAWVLRTLPNVAALVSQSLTAIEDHPSPTFPPQFKDIATAIFTQIGKPMSIPPALMPATTAVSGSTPAFWAIIVDSLIDAAVAVGLPRKVAQEQIYQSMRGSAEMLQSGIQPGELRDMGTSPEGCTIAGVMVLEEGGVRGVLGKALRESVTVARAMGKVGGKVGEKGGEEVHVNDTRKI
;
A
#
# COMPACT_ATOMS: atom_id res chain seq x y z
N MET A 1 0.45 10.61 -22.55
CA MET A 1 -0.13 11.97 -22.59
C MET A 1 -0.42 12.55 -21.20
N ARG A 2 -0.99 11.75 -20.26
CA ARG A 2 -1.38 12.21 -18.90
C ARG A 2 -0.20 12.67 -18.02
N LEU A 3 0.92 11.93 -18.01
CA LEU A 3 2.10 12.26 -17.20
C LEU A 3 2.77 13.58 -17.64
N LYS A 4 2.88 13.84 -18.95
CA LYS A 4 3.45 15.10 -19.44
C LYS A 4 2.67 16.33 -18.97
N PHE A 5 1.35 16.20 -18.80
CA PHE A 5 0.52 17.29 -18.30
C PHE A 5 0.75 17.52 -16.78
N VAL A 6 0.84 16.43 -16.00
CA VAL A 6 1.03 16.51 -14.53
C VAL A 6 2.39 17.13 -14.19
N PHE A 7 3.45 16.78 -14.93
CA PHE A 7 4.82 17.22 -14.65
C PHE A 7 5.31 18.37 -15.55
N SER A 8 4.41 18.98 -16.33
CA SER A 8 4.77 20.08 -17.24
C SER A 8 5.39 21.31 -16.58
N ARG A 9 5.22 21.45 -15.27
CA ARG A 9 5.78 22.55 -14.46
C ARG A 9 7.00 22.15 -13.62
N CYS A 10 7.48 20.91 -13.75
CA CYS A 10 8.62 20.41 -12.99
C CYS A 10 9.86 20.40 -13.89
N GLU A 11 10.74 21.39 -13.74
CA GLU A 11 11.94 21.55 -14.56
C GLU A 11 12.94 20.39 -14.45
N ASN A 12 12.87 19.64 -13.32
CA ASN A 12 13.79 18.53 -13.02
C ASN A 12 13.19 17.15 -13.32
N VAL A 13 12.06 17.07 -14.06
CA VAL A 13 11.42 15.81 -14.41
C VAL A 13 11.59 15.53 -15.89
N GLN A 14 12.31 14.46 -16.21
CA GLN A 14 12.40 13.92 -17.57
C GLN A 14 11.42 12.77 -17.76
N ILE A 15 10.57 12.85 -18.78
CA ILE A 15 9.61 11.81 -19.12
C ILE A 15 10.04 11.18 -20.42
N SER A 16 10.41 9.90 -20.39
CA SER A 16 10.68 9.06 -21.55
C SER A 16 9.61 7.96 -21.69
N ARG A 17 9.54 7.36 -22.84
CA ARG A 17 8.72 6.19 -23.13
C ARG A 17 9.59 5.16 -23.85
N ASP A 18 9.46 3.90 -23.43
CA ASP A 18 10.20 2.77 -24.02
C ASP A 18 11.74 2.92 -23.95
N ASP A 19 12.24 3.66 -22.94
CA ASP A 19 13.66 3.93 -22.67
C ASP A 19 14.02 3.68 -21.19
N ASN A 20 13.53 2.57 -20.63
CA ASN A 20 13.77 2.21 -19.25
C ASN A 20 15.24 1.97 -18.94
N VAL A 21 15.99 1.35 -19.87
CA VAL A 21 17.41 1.02 -19.69
C VAL A 21 18.25 2.28 -19.49
N SER A 22 18.05 3.30 -20.33
CA SER A 22 18.77 4.58 -20.23
C SER A 22 18.39 5.29 -18.92
N ALA A 23 17.11 5.32 -18.57
CA ALA A 23 16.64 5.93 -17.34
C ALA A 23 17.27 5.24 -16.09
N ILE A 24 17.32 3.90 -16.09
CA ILE A 24 17.93 3.13 -14.99
C ILE A 24 19.45 3.37 -14.93
N LYS A 25 20.17 3.35 -16.07
CA LYS A 25 21.62 3.60 -16.10
C LYS A 25 21.98 4.96 -15.50
N ASN A 26 21.15 5.97 -15.73
CA ASN A 26 21.38 7.34 -15.27
C ASN A 26 20.80 7.62 -13.84
N SER A 27 20.28 6.61 -13.14
CA SER A 27 19.73 6.77 -11.79
C SER A 27 20.49 5.96 -10.74
N HIS A 28 20.44 6.42 -9.48
CA HIS A 28 21.02 5.72 -8.32
C HIS A 28 19.94 4.88 -7.60
N VAL A 29 18.70 5.29 -7.70
CA VAL A 29 17.53 4.65 -7.11
C VAL A 29 16.47 4.45 -8.18
N VAL A 30 15.91 3.27 -8.24
CA VAL A 30 14.84 2.92 -9.19
C VAL A 30 13.58 2.58 -8.41
N ILE A 31 12.45 3.15 -8.78
CA ILE A 31 11.14 2.79 -8.21
C ILE A 31 10.38 1.97 -9.25
N LEU A 32 10.12 0.70 -8.92
CA LEU A 32 9.29 -0.20 -9.72
C LEU A 32 7.82 0.04 -9.38
N GLY A 33 7.10 0.68 -10.30
CA GLY A 33 5.68 1.04 -10.15
C GLY A 33 4.83 0.59 -11.34
N VAL A 34 5.18 -0.51 -11.99
CA VAL A 34 4.43 -1.10 -13.09
C VAL A 34 3.19 -1.86 -12.57
N ASP A 35 2.24 -2.16 -13.45
CA ASP A 35 1.16 -3.08 -13.11
C ASP A 35 1.73 -4.43 -12.67
N PRO A 36 1.16 -5.09 -11.63
CA PRO A 36 1.64 -6.39 -11.16
C PRO A 36 1.79 -7.45 -12.25
N SER A 37 0.95 -7.43 -13.26
CA SER A 37 1.02 -8.35 -14.42
C SER A 37 2.21 -8.09 -15.35
N GLN A 38 2.83 -6.92 -15.25
CA GLN A 38 3.95 -6.52 -16.11
C GLN A 38 5.33 -6.68 -15.45
N VAL A 39 5.38 -7.03 -14.17
CA VAL A 39 6.64 -7.14 -13.42
C VAL A 39 7.57 -8.18 -14.06
N GLU A 40 7.05 -9.37 -14.34
CA GLU A 40 7.83 -10.46 -14.96
C GLU A 40 8.39 -10.03 -16.31
N ALA A 41 7.54 -9.52 -17.22
CA ALA A 41 7.98 -9.06 -18.53
C ALA A 41 9.01 -7.91 -18.45
N THR A 42 8.88 -7.03 -17.44
CA THR A 42 9.83 -5.92 -17.25
C THR A 42 11.18 -6.40 -16.73
N LEU A 43 11.19 -7.34 -15.78
CA LEU A 43 12.43 -7.82 -15.14
C LEU A 43 13.07 -9.03 -15.85
N SER A 44 12.43 -9.56 -16.92
CA SER A 44 13.04 -10.55 -17.82
C SER A 44 13.83 -9.90 -18.96
N ASP A 45 13.90 -8.59 -19.04
CA ASP A 45 14.80 -7.89 -19.98
C ASP A 45 16.20 -7.80 -19.37
N ILE A 46 17.14 -8.56 -19.95
CA ILE A 46 18.53 -8.61 -19.48
C ILE A 46 19.19 -7.23 -19.44
N ALA A 47 18.86 -6.33 -20.35
CA ALA A 47 19.43 -4.99 -20.36
C ALA A 47 18.94 -4.15 -19.17
N ILE A 48 17.72 -4.40 -18.69
CA ILE A 48 17.16 -3.80 -17.46
C ILE A 48 17.87 -4.38 -16.25
N VAL A 49 18.02 -5.71 -16.18
CA VAL A 49 18.67 -6.40 -15.06
C VAL A 49 20.13 -5.96 -14.94
N GLU A 50 20.86 -5.88 -16.03
CA GLU A 50 22.23 -5.34 -16.09
C GLU A 50 22.31 -3.89 -15.59
N ALA A 51 21.39 -3.05 -16.03
CA ALA A 51 21.35 -1.65 -15.63
C ALA A 51 21.00 -1.44 -14.14
N LEU A 52 20.33 -2.40 -13.50
CA LEU A 52 19.98 -2.39 -12.08
C LEU A 52 21.15 -2.79 -11.16
N ARG A 53 22.24 -3.34 -11.70
CA ARG A 53 23.35 -3.88 -10.92
C ARG A 53 23.85 -2.90 -9.86
N GLY A 54 23.88 -3.38 -8.61
CA GLY A 54 24.36 -2.63 -7.45
C GLY A 54 23.49 -1.46 -6.99
N LYS A 55 22.33 -1.25 -7.63
CA LYS A 55 21.41 -0.14 -7.32
C LYS A 55 20.34 -0.55 -6.33
N LEU A 56 19.72 0.43 -5.73
CA LEU A 56 18.51 0.26 -4.93
C LEU A 56 17.27 0.22 -5.87
N LEU A 57 16.56 -0.92 -5.86
CA LEU A 57 15.26 -1.10 -6.48
C LEU A 57 14.17 -1.07 -5.42
N ILE A 58 13.41 0.01 -5.36
CA ILE A 58 12.25 0.14 -4.49
C ILE A 58 11.01 -0.35 -5.24
N SER A 59 10.41 -1.45 -4.77
CA SER A 59 9.15 -1.94 -5.32
C SER A 59 7.97 -1.35 -4.56
N ILE A 60 7.02 -0.73 -5.29
CA ILE A 60 5.71 -0.32 -4.77
C ILE A 60 4.59 -1.22 -5.33
N VAL A 61 4.94 -2.36 -5.92
CA VAL A 61 4.01 -3.25 -6.60
C VAL A 61 3.32 -4.17 -5.60
N ALA A 62 1.99 -4.12 -5.56
CA ALA A 62 1.19 -5.01 -4.73
C ALA A 62 1.29 -6.47 -5.22
N GLY A 63 1.21 -7.44 -4.28
CA GLY A 63 1.21 -8.86 -4.61
C GLY A 63 2.58 -9.47 -4.94
N TRP A 64 3.62 -8.69 -5.17
CA TRP A 64 4.97 -9.18 -5.40
C TRP A 64 5.80 -9.14 -4.12
N THR A 65 6.37 -10.27 -3.74
CA THR A 65 7.30 -10.34 -2.61
C THR A 65 8.70 -9.91 -3.05
N ARG A 66 9.49 -9.38 -2.11
CA ARG A 66 10.91 -9.07 -2.34
C ARG A 66 11.64 -10.26 -2.96
N GLY A 67 11.53 -11.44 -2.33
CA GLY A 67 12.21 -12.64 -2.82
C GLY A 67 11.73 -13.13 -4.20
N ALA A 68 10.51 -12.83 -4.62
CA ALA A 68 10.04 -13.13 -5.97
C ALA A 68 10.72 -12.21 -7.00
N ILE A 69 10.85 -10.93 -6.68
CA ILE A 69 11.54 -9.94 -7.53
C ILE A 69 13.03 -10.28 -7.62
N GLU A 70 13.68 -10.59 -6.49
CA GLU A 70 15.10 -11.01 -6.46
C GLU A 70 15.33 -12.25 -7.34
N ARG A 71 14.48 -13.27 -7.23
CA ARG A 71 14.60 -14.47 -8.09
C ARG A 71 14.48 -14.19 -9.58
N LEU A 72 13.62 -13.26 -10.00
CA LEU A 72 13.55 -12.88 -11.42
C LEU A 72 14.86 -12.23 -11.88
N ILE A 73 15.38 -11.31 -11.09
CA ILE A 73 16.65 -10.62 -11.41
C ILE A 73 17.80 -11.63 -11.42
N ASP A 74 17.88 -12.53 -10.43
CA ASP A 74 18.95 -13.51 -10.31
C ASP A 74 18.90 -14.59 -11.41
N ALA A 75 17.69 -15.02 -11.81
CA ALA A 75 17.52 -16.02 -12.87
C ALA A 75 18.04 -15.53 -14.22
N GLU A 76 17.74 -14.28 -14.59
CA GLU A 76 18.25 -13.67 -15.81
C GLU A 76 19.78 -13.47 -15.75
N TRP A 77 20.28 -13.16 -14.57
CA TRP A 77 21.72 -13.00 -14.33
C TRP A 77 22.49 -14.32 -14.47
N GLU A 78 21.98 -15.43 -13.90
CA GLU A 78 22.60 -16.77 -13.99
C GLU A 78 22.65 -17.26 -15.45
N VAL A 79 21.65 -16.96 -16.27
CA VAL A 79 21.60 -17.33 -17.69
C VAL A 79 22.66 -16.56 -18.49
N TRP A 80 22.95 -15.32 -18.10
CA TRP A 80 23.86 -14.45 -18.88
C TRP A 80 25.35 -14.65 -18.54
N GLU A 81 25.74 -14.75 -17.25
CA GLU A 81 27.14 -14.84 -16.83
C GLU A 81 27.64 -16.28 -16.59
N GLY A 82 26.73 -17.25 -16.41
CA GLY A 82 27.12 -18.66 -16.18
C GLY A 82 27.91 -18.90 -14.87
N ILE A 83 28.01 -17.93 -13.99
CA ILE A 83 28.81 -17.95 -12.77
C ILE A 83 28.02 -17.35 -11.61
N ARG A 84 27.81 -18.15 -10.54
CA ARG A 84 27.44 -17.65 -9.22
C ARG A 84 28.67 -17.08 -8.50
N ASP A 85 29.00 -15.84 -8.71
CA ASP A 85 29.85 -15.13 -7.78
C ASP A 85 28.98 -14.55 -6.65
N GLN A 86 29.22 -15.00 -5.43
CA GLN A 86 28.46 -14.59 -4.24
C GLN A 86 28.57 -13.10 -3.92
N ASP A 87 29.54 -12.40 -4.53
CA ASP A 87 29.79 -10.96 -4.31
C ASP A 87 29.11 -10.06 -5.35
N THR A 88 28.53 -10.59 -6.43
CA THR A 88 27.88 -9.80 -7.48
C THR A 88 26.36 -9.89 -7.40
N ARG A 89 25.75 -9.17 -6.48
CA ARG A 89 24.27 -9.03 -6.42
C ARG A 89 23.77 -8.18 -7.58
N GLY A 90 22.70 -8.65 -8.26
CA GLY A 90 22.07 -7.91 -9.35
C GLY A 90 21.55 -6.54 -8.88
N ALA A 91 20.65 -6.51 -7.91
CA ALA A 91 20.09 -5.29 -7.31
C ALA A 91 19.80 -5.47 -5.82
N TRP A 92 19.67 -4.37 -5.10
CA TRP A 92 19.16 -4.34 -3.73
C TRP A 92 17.66 -4.06 -3.77
N VAL A 93 16.84 -5.08 -3.56
CA VAL A 93 15.39 -4.95 -3.62
C VAL A 93 14.82 -4.56 -2.27
N LEU A 94 14.16 -3.42 -2.19
CA LEU A 94 13.41 -2.97 -1.02
C LEU A 94 11.91 -2.92 -1.35
N ARG A 95 11.14 -3.76 -0.66
CA ARG A 95 9.69 -3.78 -0.83
C ARG A 95 9.03 -2.71 0.03
N THR A 96 8.17 -1.92 -0.58
CA THR A 96 7.40 -0.88 0.10
C THR A 96 5.94 -0.91 -0.35
N LEU A 97 5.06 -0.31 0.43
CA LEU A 97 3.64 -0.24 0.08
C LEU A 97 3.04 1.10 0.51
N PRO A 98 3.07 2.12 -0.35
CA PRO A 98 2.29 3.33 -0.17
C PRO A 98 0.79 3.06 -0.43
N ASN A 99 -0.08 3.97 0.03
CA ASN A 99 -1.50 3.93 -0.27
C ASN A 99 -1.97 5.19 -1.02
N VAL A 100 -3.24 5.22 -1.43
CA VAL A 100 -3.82 6.30 -2.24
C VAL A 100 -3.78 7.67 -1.56
N ALA A 101 -3.65 7.74 -0.23
CA ALA A 101 -3.54 9.00 0.49
C ALA A 101 -2.21 9.75 0.20
N ALA A 102 -1.29 9.14 -0.55
CA ALA A 102 -0.12 9.80 -1.13
C ALA A 102 -0.50 11.03 -1.97
N LEU A 103 -1.67 11.02 -2.59
CA LEU A 103 -2.19 12.16 -3.38
C LEU A 103 -2.35 13.45 -2.56
N VAL A 104 -2.46 13.33 -1.24
CA VAL A 104 -2.59 14.45 -0.30
C VAL A 104 -1.48 14.44 0.76
N SER A 105 -0.38 13.75 0.49
CA SER A 105 0.79 13.60 1.38
C SER A 105 0.45 13.04 2.78
N GLN A 106 -0.52 12.11 2.83
CA GLN A 106 -0.97 11.44 4.05
C GLN A 106 -0.92 9.90 3.91
N SER A 107 -0.07 9.37 3.02
CA SER A 107 0.12 7.93 2.91
C SER A 107 0.76 7.36 4.18
N LEU A 108 0.26 6.23 4.66
CA LEU A 108 1.12 5.34 5.42
C LEU A 108 1.85 4.46 4.42
N THR A 109 3.19 4.55 4.37
CA THR A 109 4.01 3.71 3.52
C THR A 109 4.73 2.67 4.36
N ALA A 110 4.34 1.40 4.21
CA ALA A 110 5.09 0.31 4.81
C ALA A 110 6.42 0.11 4.07
N ILE A 111 7.51 -0.03 4.82
CA ILE A 111 8.85 -0.38 4.34
C ILE A 111 9.22 -1.72 4.97
N GLU A 112 9.41 -2.75 4.15
CA GLU A 112 9.78 -4.08 4.62
C GLU A 112 11.21 -4.09 5.19
N ASP A 113 11.39 -4.63 6.40
CA ASP A 113 12.72 -4.81 6.96
C ASP A 113 13.51 -5.81 6.11
N HIS A 114 14.68 -5.41 5.64
CA HIS A 114 15.51 -6.27 4.80
C HIS A 114 16.25 -7.32 5.66
N PRO A 115 16.13 -8.62 5.35
CA PRO A 115 16.67 -9.69 6.21
C PRO A 115 18.19 -9.84 6.11
N SER A 116 18.82 -9.34 5.05
CA SER A 116 20.26 -9.47 4.88
C SER A 116 21.00 -8.49 5.80
N PRO A 117 21.94 -8.97 6.60
CA PRO A 117 22.78 -8.11 7.44
C PRO A 117 23.73 -7.22 6.63
N THR A 118 23.96 -7.55 5.36
CA THR A 118 24.81 -6.77 4.44
C THR A 118 24.02 -5.72 3.64
N PHE A 119 22.69 -5.59 3.87
CA PHE A 119 21.90 -4.55 3.24
C PHE A 119 22.40 -3.17 3.65
N PRO A 120 22.77 -2.30 2.72
CA PRO A 120 23.32 -0.99 3.04
C PRO A 120 22.31 -0.13 3.81
N PRO A 121 22.60 0.31 5.05
CA PRO A 121 21.63 1.08 5.86
C PRO A 121 21.19 2.37 5.17
N GLN A 122 22.07 3.00 4.38
CA GLN A 122 21.72 4.20 3.62
C GLN A 122 20.54 4.00 2.64
N PHE A 123 20.30 2.79 2.16
CA PHE A 123 19.18 2.52 1.27
C PHE A 123 17.84 2.59 1.99
N LYS A 124 17.79 2.17 3.26
CA LYS A 124 16.61 2.33 4.09
C LYS A 124 16.36 3.82 4.40
N ASP A 125 17.42 4.57 4.67
CA ASP A 125 17.34 6.01 4.94
C ASP A 125 16.85 6.77 3.70
N ILE A 126 17.34 6.43 2.50
CA ILE A 126 16.88 7.01 1.23
C ILE A 126 15.40 6.71 1.01
N ALA A 127 14.97 5.46 1.16
CA ALA A 127 13.57 5.09 1.01
C ALA A 127 12.70 5.84 2.03
N THR A 128 13.13 5.93 3.28
CA THR A 128 12.44 6.68 4.33
C THR A 128 12.29 8.15 3.95
N ALA A 129 13.36 8.79 3.49
CA ALA A 129 13.34 10.18 3.06
C ALA A 129 12.37 10.42 1.88
N ILE A 130 12.37 9.51 0.88
CA ILE A 130 11.44 9.58 -0.26
C ILE A 130 10.00 9.50 0.22
N PHE A 131 9.65 8.49 1.02
CA PHE A 131 8.28 8.26 1.44
C PHE A 131 7.77 9.24 2.50
N THR A 132 8.66 9.91 3.22
CA THR A 132 8.29 11.02 4.12
C THR A 132 7.69 12.19 3.34
N GLN A 133 8.02 12.37 2.05
CA GLN A 133 7.43 13.43 1.21
C GLN A 133 5.95 13.19 0.88
N ILE A 134 5.49 11.96 0.96
CA ILE A 134 4.10 11.59 0.64
C ILE A 134 3.31 11.09 1.86
N GLY A 135 3.88 11.17 3.07
CA GLY A 135 3.21 10.82 4.32
C GLY A 135 4.15 10.24 5.35
N LYS A 136 3.69 9.21 6.07
CA LYS A 136 4.41 8.58 7.17
C LYS A 136 4.97 7.21 6.76
N PRO A 137 6.29 7.03 6.64
CA PRO A 137 6.92 5.73 6.47
C PRO A 137 6.89 4.93 7.78
N MET A 138 6.75 3.61 7.68
CA MET A 138 6.77 2.68 8.81
C MET A 138 7.53 1.42 8.44
N SER A 139 8.59 1.10 9.18
CA SER A 139 9.30 -0.17 9.06
C SER A 139 8.47 -1.32 9.63
N ILE A 140 8.39 -2.42 8.88
CA ILE A 140 7.65 -3.62 9.32
C ILE A 140 8.41 -4.89 8.95
N PRO A 141 8.31 -5.95 9.78
CA PRO A 141 8.79 -7.28 9.39
C PRO A 141 8.08 -7.79 8.13
N PRO A 142 8.76 -8.58 7.28
CA PRO A 142 8.17 -9.15 6.04
C PRO A 142 6.84 -9.89 6.26
N ALA A 143 6.73 -10.62 7.38
CA ALA A 143 5.54 -11.39 7.71
C ALA A 143 4.27 -10.52 7.92
N LEU A 144 4.42 -9.24 8.25
CA LEU A 144 3.30 -8.33 8.44
C LEU A 144 2.84 -7.62 7.16
N MET A 145 3.60 -7.72 6.07
CA MET A 145 3.28 -7.02 4.82
C MET A 145 1.87 -7.34 4.27
N PRO A 146 1.38 -8.60 4.25
CA PRO A 146 0.03 -8.89 3.76
C PRO A 146 -1.07 -8.24 4.63
N ALA A 147 -0.91 -8.27 5.96
CA ALA A 147 -1.85 -7.62 6.85
C ALA A 147 -1.83 -6.09 6.70
N THR A 148 -0.63 -5.52 6.57
CA THR A 148 -0.46 -4.08 6.35
C THR A 148 -1.05 -3.64 5.00
N THR A 149 -0.94 -4.47 3.95
CA THR A 149 -1.60 -4.22 2.66
C THR A 149 -3.10 -4.01 2.82
N ALA A 150 -3.77 -4.83 3.61
CA ALA A 150 -5.20 -4.66 3.88
C ALA A 150 -5.47 -3.47 4.82
N VAL A 151 -4.72 -3.36 5.92
CA VAL A 151 -4.96 -2.33 6.95
C VAL A 151 -4.71 -0.92 6.43
N SER A 152 -3.63 -0.67 5.70
CA SER A 152 -3.33 0.66 5.18
C SER A 152 -3.82 0.88 3.75
N GLY A 153 -3.81 -0.17 2.92
CA GLY A 153 -4.16 -0.07 1.50
C GLY A 153 -5.66 -0.14 1.23
N SER A 154 -6.42 -0.99 1.95
CA SER A 154 -7.86 -1.19 1.68
C SER A 154 -8.77 -0.28 2.51
N THR A 155 -8.37 0.12 3.71
CA THR A 155 -9.23 0.92 4.59
C THR A 155 -9.65 2.28 4.04
N PRO A 156 -8.90 2.98 3.16
CA PRO A 156 -9.42 4.18 2.51
C PRO A 156 -10.75 3.96 1.77
N ALA A 157 -10.91 2.79 1.11
CA ALA A 157 -12.17 2.44 0.45
C ALA A 157 -13.28 2.15 1.47
N PHE A 158 -12.96 1.54 2.62
CA PHE A 158 -13.95 1.31 3.69
C PHE A 158 -14.44 2.63 4.28
N TRP A 159 -13.52 3.57 4.53
CA TRP A 159 -13.88 4.92 4.96
C TRP A 159 -14.77 5.63 3.95
N ALA A 160 -14.53 5.47 2.66
CA ALA A 160 -15.36 6.07 1.62
C ALA A 160 -16.82 5.56 1.71
N ILE A 161 -17.04 4.25 1.91
CA ILE A 161 -18.38 3.67 2.09
C ILE A 161 -19.07 4.20 3.36
N ILE A 162 -18.33 4.25 4.48
CA ILE A 162 -18.87 4.75 5.76
C ILE A 162 -19.25 6.22 5.62
N VAL A 163 -18.38 7.04 5.07
CA VAL A 163 -18.60 8.49 4.89
C VAL A 163 -19.78 8.75 3.95
N ASP A 164 -19.85 8.02 2.83
CA ASP A 164 -20.93 8.19 1.87
C ASP A 164 -22.30 7.84 2.47
N SER A 165 -22.37 6.75 3.25
CA SER A 165 -23.59 6.38 3.95
C SER A 165 -24.05 7.41 5.00
N LEU A 166 -23.10 8.04 5.71
CA LEU A 166 -23.41 9.11 6.66
C LEU A 166 -23.91 10.38 5.95
N ILE A 167 -23.32 10.71 4.80
CA ILE A 167 -23.74 11.85 3.97
C ILE A 167 -25.19 11.61 3.47
N ASP A 168 -25.49 10.40 2.96
CA ASP A 168 -26.81 10.07 2.49
C ASP A 168 -27.86 10.13 3.62
N ALA A 169 -27.52 9.62 4.80
CA ALA A 169 -28.39 9.73 5.96
C ALA A 169 -28.62 11.19 6.38
N ALA A 170 -27.60 12.03 6.35
CA ALA A 170 -27.73 13.46 6.63
C ALA A 170 -28.65 14.19 5.63
N VAL A 171 -28.54 13.82 4.36
CA VAL A 171 -29.45 14.33 3.30
C VAL A 171 -30.89 13.87 3.55
N ALA A 172 -31.11 12.63 3.95
CA ALA A 172 -32.42 12.07 4.24
C ALA A 172 -33.13 12.79 5.38
N VAL A 173 -32.41 13.40 6.31
CA VAL A 173 -32.97 14.23 7.40
C VAL A 173 -32.98 15.72 7.09
N GLY A 174 -32.71 16.11 5.84
CA GLY A 174 -32.91 17.47 5.33
C GLY A 174 -31.66 18.34 5.22
N LEU A 175 -30.46 17.84 5.49
CA LEU A 175 -29.26 18.62 5.25
C LEU A 175 -28.93 18.71 3.74
N PRO A 176 -28.59 19.88 3.20
CA PRO A 176 -28.04 19.96 1.85
C PRO A 176 -26.74 19.11 1.76
N ARG A 177 -26.59 18.31 0.67
CA ARG A 177 -25.45 17.39 0.51
C ARG A 177 -24.10 18.04 0.73
N LYS A 178 -23.88 19.24 0.19
CA LYS A 178 -22.61 19.96 0.35
C LYS A 178 -22.30 20.28 1.83
N VAL A 179 -23.30 20.67 2.58
CA VAL A 179 -23.16 20.96 4.03
C VAL A 179 -22.86 19.66 4.79
N ALA A 180 -23.58 18.57 4.48
CA ALA A 180 -23.31 17.26 5.06
C ALA A 180 -21.87 16.81 4.80
N GLN A 181 -21.37 16.95 3.57
CA GLN A 181 -20.00 16.61 3.21
C GLN A 181 -18.96 17.37 4.04
N GLU A 182 -19.09 18.69 4.12
CA GLU A 182 -18.15 19.53 4.88
C GLU A 182 -18.12 19.13 6.36
N GLN A 183 -19.28 18.90 6.98
CA GLN A 183 -19.39 18.49 8.38
C GLN A 183 -18.81 17.10 8.65
N ILE A 184 -19.16 16.11 7.83
CA ILE A 184 -18.70 14.73 7.99
C ILE A 184 -17.18 14.63 7.78
N TYR A 185 -16.65 15.30 6.75
CA TYR A 185 -15.18 15.31 6.51
C TYR A 185 -14.42 15.94 7.67
N GLN A 186 -14.90 17.07 8.21
CA GLN A 186 -14.25 17.72 9.34
C GLN A 186 -14.36 16.87 10.61
N SER A 187 -15.51 16.23 10.86
CA SER A 187 -15.70 15.33 11.99
C SER A 187 -14.76 14.12 11.91
N MET A 188 -14.65 13.49 10.73
CA MET A 188 -13.73 12.38 10.49
C MET A 188 -12.28 12.79 10.74
N ARG A 189 -11.85 13.95 10.22
CA ARG A 189 -10.50 14.48 10.43
C ARG A 189 -10.22 14.70 11.91
N GLY A 190 -11.11 15.40 12.62
CA GLY A 190 -10.95 15.67 14.05
C GLY A 190 -10.87 14.37 14.88
N SER A 191 -11.71 13.40 14.57
CA SER A 191 -11.66 12.09 15.24
C SER A 191 -10.34 11.38 14.99
N ALA A 192 -9.81 11.41 13.76
CA ALA A 192 -8.51 10.81 13.44
C ALA A 192 -7.36 11.49 14.20
N GLU A 193 -7.36 12.83 14.28
CA GLU A 193 -6.35 13.58 15.03
C GLU A 193 -6.41 13.28 16.54
N MET A 194 -7.62 13.17 17.14
CA MET A 194 -7.78 12.76 18.52
C MET A 194 -7.22 11.36 18.78
N LEU A 195 -7.52 10.38 17.93
CA LEU A 195 -6.97 9.02 18.05
C LEU A 195 -5.45 9.01 17.89
N GLN A 196 -4.89 9.80 16.99
CA GLN A 196 -3.44 9.93 16.81
C GLN A 196 -2.74 10.64 17.98
N SER A 197 -3.45 11.47 18.73
CA SER A 197 -2.93 12.07 19.96
C SER A 197 -2.85 11.09 21.15
N GLY A 198 -3.38 9.86 20.99
CA GLY A 198 -3.30 8.78 21.97
C GLY A 198 -4.64 8.46 22.65
N ILE A 199 -5.71 9.20 22.38
CA ILE A 199 -7.05 8.86 22.90
C ILE A 199 -7.49 7.51 22.32
N GLN A 200 -7.93 6.61 23.20
CA GLN A 200 -8.37 5.28 22.76
C GLN A 200 -9.78 5.34 22.12
N PRO A 201 -10.08 4.46 21.12
CA PRO A 201 -11.37 4.48 20.45
C PRO A 201 -12.59 4.37 21.38
N GLY A 202 -12.49 3.58 22.45
CA GLY A 202 -13.55 3.47 23.46
C GLY A 202 -13.74 4.77 24.24
N GLU A 203 -12.65 5.41 24.63
CA GLU A 203 -12.67 6.69 25.34
C GLU A 203 -13.28 7.79 24.46
N LEU A 204 -12.84 7.89 23.20
CA LEU A 204 -13.41 8.86 22.24
C LEU A 204 -14.93 8.69 22.09
N ARG A 205 -15.42 7.43 22.01
CA ARG A 205 -16.84 7.13 21.97
C ARG A 205 -17.53 7.65 23.24
N ASP A 206 -16.99 7.33 24.41
CA ASP A 206 -17.60 7.66 25.70
C ASP A 206 -17.59 9.18 25.97
N MET A 207 -16.56 9.90 25.55
CA MET A 207 -16.51 11.37 25.61
C MET A 207 -17.64 12.03 24.80
N GLY A 208 -18.08 11.40 23.71
CA GLY A 208 -19.15 11.90 22.85
C GLY A 208 -20.55 11.47 23.27
N THR A 209 -20.72 10.63 24.31
CA THR A 209 -22.00 10.08 24.71
C THR A 209 -22.45 10.63 26.07
N SER A 210 -23.67 11.17 26.13
CA SER A 210 -24.33 11.60 27.35
C SER A 210 -25.59 10.79 27.58
N PRO A 211 -26.09 10.69 28.86
CA PRO A 211 -27.36 10.04 29.11
C PRO A 211 -28.49 10.66 28.27
N GLU A 212 -29.32 9.82 27.64
CA GLU A 212 -30.42 10.22 26.76
C GLU A 212 -30.01 11.07 25.52
N GLY A 213 -28.70 11.20 25.25
CA GLY A 213 -28.16 12.01 24.15
C GLY A 213 -28.36 11.35 22.79
N CYS A 214 -28.34 12.18 21.74
CA CYS A 214 -28.45 11.71 20.35
C CYS A 214 -27.30 10.77 19.95
N THR A 215 -26.10 10.97 20.49
CA THR A 215 -24.94 10.13 20.16
C THR A 215 -25.13 8.70 20.65
N ILE A 216 -25.57 8.50 21.91
CA ILE A 216 -25.79 7.14 22.43
C ILE A 216 -26.91 6.43 21.69
N ALA A 217 -27.98 7.14 21.28
CA ALA A 217 -29.06 6.56 20.48
C ALA A 217 -28.52 6.05 19.12
N GLY A 218 -27.67 6.81 18.44
CA GLY A 218 -27.02 6.40 17.20
C GLY A 218 -26.04 5.23 17.39
N VAL A 219 -25.25 5.24 18.47
CA VAL A 219 -24.34 4.13 18.83
C VAL A 219 -25.11 2.83 19.02
N MET A 220 -26.27 2.85 19.72
CA MET A 220 -27.09 1.66 19.92
C MET A 220 -27.56 1.05 18.58
N VAL A 221 -27.98 1.87 17.62
CA VAL A 221 -28.36 1.39 16.28
C VAL A 221 -27.18 0.74 15.54
N LEU A 222 -25.97 1.31 15.67
CA LEU A 222 -24.77 0.73 15.04
C LEU A 222 -24.40 -0.62 15.67
N GLU A 223 -24.53 -0.75 17.00
CA GLU A 223 -24.27 -2.02 17.69
C GLU A 223 -25.32 -3.09 17.34
N GLU A 224 -26.63 -2.74 17.30
CA GLU A 224 -27.71 -3.63 16.86
C GLU A 224 -27.50 -4.09 15.41
N GLY A 225 -27.02 -3.20 14.54
CA GLY A 225 -26.68 -3.51 13.14
C GLY A 225 -25.42 -4.36 12.98
N GLY A 226 -24.69 -4.63 14.08
CA GLY A 226 -23.49 -5.49 14.06
C GLY A 226 -22.31 -4.91 13.26
N VAL A 227 -22.18 -3.57 13.18
CA VAL A 227 -21.16 -2.88 12.39
C VAL A 227 -19.74 -3.37 12.67
N ARG A 228 -19.42 -3.69 13.93
CA ARG A 228 -18.10 -4.23 14.32
C ARG A 228 -17.82 -5.57 13.64
N GLY A 229 -18.80 -6.45 13.59
CA GLY A 229 -18.69 -7.76 12.93
C GLY A 229 -18.46 -7.63 11.43
N VAL A 230 -19.20 -6.75 10.78
CA VAL A 230 -19.09 -6.51 9.32
C VAL A 230 -17.73 -5.92 8.96
N LEU A 231 -17.29 -4.85 9.64
CA LEU A 231 -15.99 -4.22 9.39
C LEU A 231 -14.84 -5.17 9.68
N GLY A 232 -14.90 -5.92 10.80
CA GLY A 232 -13.90 -6.92 11.15
C GLY A 232 -13.81 -8.05 10.12
N LYS A 233 -14.95 -8.52 9.59
CA LYS A 233 -14.99 -9.53 8.52
C LYS A 233 -14.40 -8.98 7.22
N ALA A 234 -14.76 -7.78 6.81
CA ALA A 234 -14.25 -7.14 5.60
C ALA A 234 -12.72 -7.00 5.64
N LEU A 235 -12.16 -6.55 6.77
CA LEU A 235 -10.72 -6.42 6.92
C LEU A 235 -10.00 -7.77 6.87
N ARG A 236 -10.51 -8.80 7.57
CA ARG A 236 -9.93 -10.16 7.53
C ARG A 236 -9.96 -10.75 6.12
N GLU A 237 -11.04 -10.54 5.38
CA GLU A 237 -11.14 -10.99 3.99
C GLU A 237 -10.10 -10.30 3.10
N SER A 238 -9.90 -9.00 3.25
CA SER A 238 -8.85 -8.26 2.52
C SER A 238 -7.45 -8.81 2.84
N VAL A 239 -7.18 -9.21 4.08
CA VAL A 239 -5.91 -9.86 4.47
C VAL A 239 -5.77 -11.23 3.80
N THR A 240 -6.85 -12.02 3.73
CA THR A 240 -6.86 -13.34 3.08
C THR A 240 -6.47 -13.22 1.61
N VAL A 241 -7.09 -12.28 0.90
CA VAL A 241 -6.75 -12.00 -0.51
C VAL A 241 -5.30 -11.50 -0.65
N ALA A 242 -4.86 -10.60 0.20
CA ALA A 242 -3.48 -10.08 0.15
C ALA A 242 -2.43 -11.19 0.37
N ARG A 243 -2.71 -12.18 1.25
CA ARG A 243 -1.86 -13.37 1.44
C ARG A 243 -1.85 -14.27 0.20
N ALA A 244 -3.00 -14.47 -0.44
CA ALA A 244 -3.09 -15.27 -1.65
C ALA A 244 -2.29 -14.65 -2.81
N MET A 245 -2.38 -13.34 -3.00
CA MET A 245 -1.60 -12.61 -4.01
C MET A 245 -0.09 -12.84 -3.84
N GLY A 246 0.42 -12.82 -2.62
CA GLY A 246 1.84 -13.03 -2.32
C GLY A 246 2.36 -14.46 -2.60
N LYS A 247 1.47 -15.48 -2.63
CA LYS A 247 1.86 -16.88 -2.91
C LYS A 247 2.09 -17.17 -4.39
N VAL A 248 1.50 -16.39 -5.28
CA VAL A 248 1.44 -16.68 -6.73
C VAL A 248 2.39 -15.75 -7.53
N GLY A 249 3.27 -15.00 -6.88
CA GLY A 249 4.16 -14.05 -7.57
C GLY A 249 3.41 -13.03 -8.41
N GLY A 250 2.24 -12.59 -7.95
CA GLY A 250 1.41 -11.61 -8.66
C GLY A 250 0.42 -12.20 -9.68
N LYS A 251 0.48 -13.46 -10.00
CA LYS A 251 -0.50 -14.12 -10.89
C LYS A 251 -1.78 -14.45 -10.11
N VAL A 252 -2.73 -13.54 -10.11
CA VAL A 252 -4.10 -13.81 -9.70
C VAL A 252 -4.79 -14.52 -10.86
N GLY A 253 -4.99 -15.84 -10.77
CA GLY A 253 -5.85 -16.56 -11.73
C GLY A 253 -5.29 -17.80 -12.41
N GLU A 254 -4.05 -18.22 -12.20
CA GLU A 254 -3.62 -19.55 -12.70
C GLU A 254 -4.04 -20.66 -11.73
N LYS A 255 -4.84 -21.61 -12.26
CA LYS A 255 -5.34 -22.78 -11.58
C LYS A 255 -4.18 -23.68 -11.13
N GLY A 256 -3.87 -23.63 -9.86
CA GLY A 256 -2.86 -24.47 -9.23
C GLY A 256 -2.89 -24.42 -7.71
N GLY A 257 -3.73 -23.61 -7.13
CA GLY A 257 -4.00 -23.55 -5.69
C GLY A 257 -5.51 -23.52 -5.46
N GLU A 258 -5.96 -24.05 -4.33
CA GLU A 258 -7.36 -23.98 -3.89
C GLU A 258 -7.98 -22.61 -4.22
N GLU A 259 -9.15 -22.59 -4.85
CA GLU A 259 -9.93 -21.37 -5.06
C GLU A 259 -10.04 -20.63 -3.74
N VAL A 260 -9.45 -19.44 -3.67
CA VAL A 260 -9.62 -18.56 -2.50
C VAL A 260 -11.01 -17.96 -2.65
N HIS A 261 -11.99 -18.64 -2.07
CA HIS A 261 -13.33 -18.11 -2.00
C HIS A 261 -13.33 -16.84 -1.14
N VAL A 262 -13.93 -15.78 -1.67
CA VAL A 262 -14.07 -14.43 -1.08
C VAL A 262 -14.66 -14.44 0.35
N ASN A 263 -15.13 -15.56 0.86
CA ASN A 263 -15.70 -15.72 2.20
C ASN A 263 -15.00 -16.75 3.09
N ASP A 264 -13.87 -17.31 2.69
CA ASP A 264 -13.21 -18.35 3.50
C ASP A 264 -12.23 -17.74 4.52
N THR A 265 -12.78 -17.03 5.49
CA THR A 265 -12.03 -16.50 6.65
C THR A 265 -11.66 -17.57 7.68
N ARG A 266 -11.93 -18.85 7.41
CA ARG A 266 -11.76 -19.97 8.35
C ARG A 266 -10.42 -20.70 8.23
N LYS A 267 -9.62 -20.39 7.22
CA LYS A 267 -8.30 -20.99 6.98
C LYS A 267 -7.12 -20.08 7.32
N ILE A 268 -7.31 -19.21 8.33
CA ILE A 268 -6.22 -18.37 8.87
C ILE A 268 -5.73 -18.99 10.17
#